data_0ddf3c4b022352705adf78862b13fc1d
#
_entry.id   0ddf3c4b022352705adf78862b13fc1d
#
_cell.length_a   1.000
_cell.length_b   1.000
_cell.length_c   1.000
_cell.angle_alpha   90.00
_cell.angle_beta   90.00
_cell.angle_gamma   90.00
#
_symmetry.space_group_name_H-M   'P 1'
#
loop_
_entity.id
_entity.type
_entity.pdbx_description
1 polymer ?
#
loop_
_entity_poly.entity_id
_entity_poly.type
_entity_poly.pdbx_seq_one_letter_code
_entity_poly.pdbx_strand_id
1 'polypeptide(L)'
;MRKRKVFPLLENIEIIDAGAEGKAVAKVDELVVFVPFCVPGDVVDIQVISKKKSFAEGKVVKYHTYSPLRVEPFCEHFGTCGGCKWQSLSYDKQLSYKQKQVIDNFTRIGKLDCNNLSPILGSPQTMYYRNKLEYTFSDKRWLTIEEMENEPKEGRQMNALGFHIPQLFDRVLDIKNCYLQPDPSNNIRLAIKNFTIKKSWSYYNARTHEGFLRNIVIRNTQDGQWMIIMVFAYKEDEKIKEMMDFIASEFPEITSLMYVINEKHNDTLADQEVLLWKGVPYLTETMQAPHTGGKPLTFRVGPISFYQTNPLQAYFLYKTAFDLAGFTGKEIVYDLYCGTGTITNFVAPYVKKAVGVEYVPSAIEDAKINAQLNGLT
;
A
#
# COMPACT_ATOMS: atom_id res chain seq x y z
N MET A 1 -20.42 -33.39 -1.87
CA MET A 1 -20.44 -32.05 -2.49
C MET A 1 -21.33 -31.13 -1.65
N ARG A 2 -20.80 -30.06 -1.03
CA ARG A 2 -21.65 -29.03 -0.39
C ARG A 2 -22.43 -28.31 -1.49
N LYS A 3 -23.78 -28.32 -1.43
CA LYS A 3 -24.63 -27.54 -2.33
C LYS A 3 -24.20 -26.07 -2.28
N ARG A 4 -23.82 -25.50 -3.41
CA ARG A 4 -23.51 -24.06 -3.51
C ARG A 4 -24.75 -23.28 -3.11
N LYS A 5 -24.65 -22.45 -2.07
CA LYS A 5 -25.76 -21.62 -1.62
C LYS A 5 -26.01 -20.56 -2.70
N VAL A 6 -27.20 -20.57 -3.29
CA VAL A 6 -27.60 -19.56 -4.26
C VAL A 6 -28.12 -18.35 -3.48
N PHE A 7 -27.50 -17.19 -3.72
CA PHE A 7 -27.92 -15.92 -3.12
C PHE A 7 -28.78 -15.13 -4.12
N PRO A 8 -29.69 -14.25 -3.64
CA PRO A 8 -30.58 -13.47 -4.50
C PRO A 8 -29.82 -12.42 -5.32
N LEU A 9 -30.39 -12.06 -6.46
CA LEU A 9 -30.14 -10.83 -7.17
C LEU A 9 -31.05 -9.74 -6.57
N LEU A 10 -30.46 -8.60 -6.25
CA LEU A 10 -31.15 -7.40 -5.76
C LEU A 10 -31.15 -6.40 -6.91
N GLU A 11 -32.33 -6.01 -7.39
CA GLU A 11 -32.47 -5.18 -8.59
C GLU A 11 -32.81 -3.72 -8.23
N ASN A 12 -32.33 -2.77 -9.03
CA ASN A 12 -32.58 -1.32 -8.88
C ASN A 12 -32.27 -0.76 -7.48
N ILE A 13 -31.14 -1.15 -6.93
CA ILE A 13 -30.75 -0.74 -5.58
C ILE A 13 -29.93 0.55 -5.63
N GLU A 14 -30.35 1.55 -4.91
CA GLU A 14 -29.60 2.79 -4.73
C GLU A 14 -28.47 2.59 -3.72
N ILE A 15 -27.30 3.07 -4.05
CA ILE A 15 -26.15 3.18 -3.15
C ILE A 15 -26.30 4.45 -2.35
N ILE A 16 -26.45 4.31 -1.04
CA ILE A 16 -26.82 5.44 -0.14
C ILE A 16 -25.63 6.04 0.61
N ASP A 17 -24.53 5.30 0.76
CA ASP A 17 -23.40 5.76 1.57
C ASP A 17 -22.09 5.08 1.13
N ALA A 18 -20.97 5.58 1.67
CA ALA A 18 -19.66 4.95 1.55
C ALA A 18 -19.13 4.60 2.95
N GLY A 19 -18.81 3.32 3.13
CA GLY A 19 -18.31 2.79 4.39
C GLY A 19 -16.81 2.61 4.41
N ALA A 20 -16.34 1.88 5.42
CA ALA A 20 -14.93 1.54 5.59
C ALA A 20 -14.35 0.80 4.38
N GLU A 21 -13.04 0.91 4.19
CA GLU A 21 -12.28 0.20 3.15
C GLU A 21 -12.73 0.51 1.71
N GLY A 22 -13.41 1.64 1.49
CA GLY A 22 -13.90 2.02 0.18
C GLY A 22 -15.07 1.18 -0.34
N LYS A 23 -15.76 0.45 0.53
CA LYS A 23 -16.99 -0.26 0.18
C LYS A 23 -18.16 0.72 0.19
N ALA A 24 -18.94 0.73 -0.86
CA ALA A 24 -20.21 1.42 -0.90
C ALA A 24 -21.27 0.67 -0.10
N VAL A 25 -22.28 1.38 0.38
CA VAL A 25 -23.34 0.86 1.25
C VAL A 25 -24.69 1.03 0.59
N ALA A 26 -25.43 -0.05 0.49
CA ALA A 26 -26.86 -0.07 0.17
C ALA A 26 -27.63 -0.60 1.38
N LYS A 27 -28.91 -0.27 1.45
CA LYS A 27 -29.84 -0.84 2.44
C LYS A 27 -31.05 -1.40 1.69
N VAL A 28 -31.32 -2.69 1.90
CA VAL A 28 -32.47 -3.39 1.34
C VAL A 28 -33.26 -3.97 2.50
N ASP A 29 -34.44 -3.43 2.73
CA ASP A 29 -35.23 -3.61 3.97
C ASP A 29 -34.35 -3.27 5.18
N GLU A 30 -34.13 -4.22 6.10
CA GLU A 30 -33.25 -4.03 7.27
C GLU A 30 -31.83 -4.54 7.05
N LEU A 31 -31.51 -5.05 5.84
CA LEU A 31 -30.19 -5.63 5.53
C LEU A 31 -29.25 -4.59 4.92
N VAL A 32 -28.10 -4.40 5.55
CA VAL A 32 -26.99 -3.62 4.98
C VAL A 32 -26.27 -4.47 3.95
N VAL A 33 -26.01 -3.92 2.77
CA VAL A 33 -25.28 -4.59 1.69
C VAL A 33 -24.03 -3.78 1.33
N PHE A 34 -22.87 -4.38 1.47
CA PHE A 34 -21.59 -3.78 1.07
C PHE A 34 -21.25 -4.14 -0.37
N VAL A 35 -20.93 -3.14 -1.18
CA VAL A 35 -20.68 -3.30 -2.63
C VAL A 35 -19.38 -2.56 -2.98
N PRO A 36 -18.36 -3.22 -3.53
CA PRO A 36 -17.14 -2.54 -3.95
C PRO A 36 -17.37 -1.73 -5.25
N PHE A 37 -16.53 -0.71 -5.46
CA PHE A 37 -16.44 0.10 -6.69
C PHE A 37 -17.69 0.89 -7.07
N CYS A 38 -18.69 0.95 -6.19
CA CYS A 38 -19.82 1.86 -6.32
C CYS A 38 -19.55 3.20 -5.67
N VAL A 39 -20.36 4.18 -6.05
CA VAL A 39 -20.35 5.54 -5.53
C VAL A 39 -21.76 5.86 -5.02
N PRO A 40 -21.93 6.53 -3.87
CA PRO A 40 -23.25 6.96 -3.39
C PRO A 40 -24.03 7.73 -4.47
N GLY A 41 -25.28 7.34 -4.69
CA GLY A 41 -26.14 7.83 -5.78
C GLY A 41 -26.13 6.96 -7.06
N ASP A 42 -25.28 5.91 -7.14
CA ASP A 42 -25.43 4.89 -8.17
C ASP A 42 -26.72 4.09 -7.95
N VAL A 43 -27.39 3.71 -9.02
CA VAL A 43 -28.50 2.72 -9.00
C VAL A 43 -28.05 1.49 -9.76
N VAL A 44 -28.04 0.33 -9.08
CA VAL A 44 -27.39 -0.89 -9.58
C VAL A 44 -28.18 -2.16 -9.26
N ASP A 45 -27.92 -3.21 -10.06
CA ASP A 45 -28.30 -4.57 -9.69
C ASP A 45 -27.11 -5.23 -8.98
N ILE A 46 -27.39 -5.84 -7.82
CA ILE A 46 -26.38 -6.42 -6.94
C ILE A 46 -26.59 -7.93 -6.83
N GLN A 47 -25.62 -8.71 -7.31
CA GLN A 47 -25.56 -10.14 -6.99
C GLN A 47 -24.98 -10.31 -5.60
N VAL A 48 -25.77 -10.77 -4.65
CA VAL A 48 -25.26 -11.14 -3.31
C VAL A 48 -24.30 -12.33 -3.44
N ILE A 49 -23.12 -12.20 -2.82
CA ILE A 49 -22.07 -13.24 -2.83
C ILE A 49 -21.85 -13.85 -1.43
N SER A 50 -22.17 -13.10 -0.38
CA SER A 50 -22.07 -13.52 1.03
C SER A 50 -23.20 -12.88 1.82
N LYS A 51 -23.81 -13.63 2.77
CA LYS A 51 -24.85 -13.12 3.66
C LYS A 51 -24.60 -13.60 5.08
N LYS A 52 -24.50 -12.66 6.01
CA LYS A 52 -24.49 -12.88 7.47
C LYS A 52 -25.81 -12.40 8.08
N LYS A 53 -25.94 -12.51 9.41
CA LYS A 53 -27.18 -12.14 10.11
C LYS A 53 -27.54 -10.66 9.93
N SER A 54 -26.55 -9.75 10.01
CA SER A 54 -26.73 -8.29 10.02
C SER A 54 -26.29 -7.60 8.73
N PHE A 55 -25.59 -8.27 7.82
CA PHE A 55 -25.14 -7.68 6.56
C PHE A 55 -24.92 -8.71 5.46
N ALA A 56 -24.86 -8.23 4.24
CA ALA A 56 -24.46 -9.00 3.06
C ALA A 56 -23.31 -8.28 2.32
N GLU A 57 -22.60 -9.03 1.50
CA GLU A 57 -21.66 -8.51 0.51
C GLU A 57 -22.15 -8.90 -0.89
N GLY A 58 -22.05 -7.97 -1.81
CA GLY A 58 -22.48 -8.15 -3.17
C GLY A 58 -21.50 -7.60 -4.19
N LYS A 59 -21.69 -7.94 -5.43
CA LYS A 59 -21.02 -7.36 -6.58
C LYS A 59 -22.05 -6.79 -7.55
N VAL A 60 -21.71 -5.68 -8.19
CA VAL A 60 -22.55 -5.12 -9.25
C VAL A 60 -22.53 -6.05 -10.45
N VAL A 61 -23.72 -6.28 -11.04
CA VAL A 61 -23.89 -6.98 -12.31
C VAL A 61 -24.41 -6.06 -13.41
N LYS A 62 -25.07 -4.95 -13.03
CA LYS A 62 -25.58 -3.94 -13.97
C LYS A 62 -25.68 -2.57 -13.29
N TYR A 63 -25.33 -1.52 -14.02
CA TYR A 63 -25.60 -0.13 -13.64
C TYR A 63 -26.84 0.34 -14.41
N HIS A 64 -27.81 0.95 -13.70
CA HIS A 64 -28.96 1.61 -14.29
C HIS A 64 -28.74 3.12 -14.39
N THR A 65 -28.16 3.70 -13.33
CA THR A 65 -27.84 5.14 -13.27
C THR A 65 -26.48 5.33 -12.59
N TYR A 66 -25.64 6.15 -13.17
CA TYR A 66 -24.38 6.57 -12.54
C TYR A 66 -24.60 7.81 -11.68
N SER A 67 -24.00 7.83 -10.51
CA SER A 67 -24.00 8.97 -9.61
C SER A 67 -23.34 10.20 -10.25
N PRO A 68 -23.87 11.42 -10.04
CA PRO A 68 -23.20 12.64 -10.44
C PRO A 68 -21.92 12.93 -9.63
N LEU A 69 -21.69 12.19 -8.56
CA LEU A 69 -20.45 12.29 -7.76
C LEU A 69 -19.28 11.49 -8.36
N ARG A 70 -19.54 10.69 -9.40
CA ARG A 70 -18.49 9.93 -10.07
C ARG A 70 -17.52 10.84 -10.80
N VAL A 71 -16.26 10.44 -10.73
CA VAL A 71 -15.19 10.95 -11.57
C VAL A 71 -14.55 9.79 -12.34
N GLU A 72 -13.99 10.09 -13.50
CA GLU A 72 -13.25 9.08 -14.28
C GLU A 72 -11.98 8.69 -13.53
N PRO A 73 -11.77 7.38 -13.25
CA PRO A 73 -10.53 6.91 -12.66
C PRO A 73 -9.33 7.18 -13.58
N PHE A 74 -8.26 7.77 -13.04
CA PHE A 74 -7.05 8.05 -13.81
C PHE A 74 -6.20 6.79 -14.11
N CYS A 75 -6.44 5.68 -13.40
CA CYS A 75 -5.70 4.44 -13.56
C CYS A 75 -6.51 3.42 -14.35
N GLU A 76 -5.96 2.95 -15.47
CA GLU A 76 -6.58 1.91 -16.31
C GLU A 76 -6.82 0.58 -15.60
N HIS A 77 -6.11 0.33 -14.49
CA HIS A 77 -6.24 -0.88 -13.69
C HIS A 77 -7.27 -0.77 -12.57
N PHE A 78 -7.89 0.38 -12.40
CA PHE A 78 -8.90 0.57 -11.35
C PHE A 78 -10.11 -0.36 -11.56
N GLY A 79 -10.61 -0.93 -10.47
CA GLY A 79 -11.70 -1.92 -10.53
C GLY A 79 -11.22 -3.37 -10.68
N THR A 80 -10.00 -3.59 -11.17
CA THR A 80 -9.37 -4.92 -11.28
C THR A 80 -8.22 -5.07 -10.30
N CYS A 81 -7.32 -4.08 -10.22
CA CYS A 81 -6.21 -4.06 -9.29
C CYS A 81 -6.69 -3.95 -7.83
N GLY A 82 -6.05 -4.72 -6.92
CA GLY A 82 -6.36 -4.69 -5.48
C GLY A 82 -5.87 -3.45 -4.74
N GLY A 83 -5.04 -2.59 -5.36
CA GLY A 83 -4.34 -1.50 -4.69
C GLY A 83 -5.23 -0.31 -4.30
N CYS A 84 -6.10 0.15 -5.21
CA CYS A 84 -6.93 1.35 -5.02
C CYS A 84 -8.41 1.00 -4.88
N LYS A 85 -9.13 1.78 -4.05
CA LYS A 85 -10.54 1.51 -3.73
C LYS A 85 -11.52 2.58 -4.22
N TRP A 86 -11.10 3.85 -4.34
CA TRP A 86 -12.00 4.99 -4.48
C TRP A 86 -11.65 5.97 -5.62
N GLN A 87 -10.95 5.54 -6.67
CA GLN A 87 -10.60 6.45 -7.76
C GLN A 87 -11.81 6.97 -8.57
N SER A 88 -12.96 6.29 -8.47
CA SER A 88 -14.22 6.75 -9.07
C SER A 88 -14.95 7.83 -8.27
N LEU A 89 -14.40 8.28 -7.13
CA LEU A 89 -14.95 9.33 -6.29
C LEU A 89 -13.94 10.48 -6.14
N SER A 90 -14.38 11.74 -6.28
CA SER A 90 -13.49 12.89 -6.13
C SER A 90 -12.86 12.91 -4.74
N TYR A 91 -11.65 13.46 -4.62
CA TYR A 91 -10.90 13.41 -3.37
C TYR A 91 -11.62 14.15 -2.23
N ASP A 92 -12.26 15.28 -2.50
CA ASP A 92 -13.06 16.01 -1.51
C ASP A 92 -14.21 15.16 -0.96
N LYS A 93 -14.86 14.38 -1.83
CA LYS A 93 -15.89 13.43 -1.40
C LYS A 93 -15.33 12.27 -0.61
N GLN A 94 -14.14 11.75 -1.00
CA GLN A 94 -13.44 10.75 -0.20
C GLN A 94 -13.15 11.27 1.21
N LEU A 95 -12.70 12.52 1.36
CA LEU A 95 -12.47 13.17 2.65
C LEU A 95 -13.78 13.29 3.46
N SER A 96 -14.86 13.74 2.82
CA SER A 96 -16.17 13.88 3.47
C SER A 96 -16.67 12.54 4.04
N TYR A 97 -16.55 11.44 3.29
CA TYR A 97 -16.97 10.13 3.76
C TYR A 97 -16.03 9.55 4.83
N LYS A 98 -14.73 9.82 4.76
CA LYS A 98 -13.78 9.46 5.83
C LYS A 98 -14.08 10.21 7.13
N GLN A 99 -14.36 11.53 7.06
CA GLN A 99 -14.79 12.32 8.20
C GLN A 99 -16.06 11.74 8.81
N LYS A 100 -17.09 11.48 7.98
CA LYS A 100 -18.35 10.87 8.40
C LYS A 100 -18.13 9.53 9.09
N GLN A 101 -17.26 8.68 8.56
CA GLN A 101 -16.96 7.38 9.19
C GLN A 101 -16.37 7.55 10.59
N VAL A 102 -15.47 8.52 10.80
CA VAL A 102 -14.91 8.81 12.13
C VAL A 102 -16.00 9.28 13.09
N ILE A 103 -16.85 10.23 12.66
CA ILE A 103 -17.99 10.73 13.44
C ILE A 103 -18.94 9.57 13.81
N ASP A 104 -19.32 8.74 12.82
CA ASP A 104 -20.19 7.58 13.05
C ASP A 104 -19.61 6.59 14.06
N ASN A 105 -18.30 6.32 14.00
CA ASN A 105 -17.62 5.44 14.95
C ASN A 105 -17.61 6.02 16.36
N PHE A 106 -17.28 7.28 16.52
CA PHE A 106 -17.30 7.94 17.83
C PHE A 106 -18.71 8.01 18.42
N THR A 107 -19.70 8.42 17.63
CA THR A 107 -21.07 8.58 18.14
C THR A 107 -21.78 7.26 18.36
N ARG A 108 -21.69 6.31 17.41
CA ARG A 108 -22.46 5.06 17.47
C ARG A 108 -21.79 3.97 18.31
N ILE A 109 -20.47 3.85 18.24
CA ILE A 109 -19.69 2.82 18.96
C ILE A 109 -19.16 3.41 20.26
N GLY A 110 -18.44 4.54 20.16
CA GLY A 110 -17.82 5.21 21.30
C GLY A 110 -18.80 5.91 22.24
N LYS A 111 -20.03 6.21 21.78
CA LYS A 111 -21.04 7.00 22.53
C LYS A 111 -20.50 8.37 22.96
N LEU A 112 -19.63 8.95 22.15
CA LEU A 112 -18.99 10.24 22.39
C LEU A 112 -19.65 11.32 21.55
N ASP A 113 -19.67 12.55 22.08
CA ASP A 113 -20.05 13.76 21.35
C ASP A 113 -18.88 14.20 20.43
N CYS A 114 -19.19 14.53 19.20
CA CYS A 114 -18.22 14.95 18.18
C CYS A 114 -18.33 16.43 17.79
N ASN A 115 -19.01 17.27 18.58
CA ASN A 115 -19.23 18.69 18.27
C ASN A 115 -17.92 19.49 18.11
N ASN A 116 -16.83 19.03 18.75
CA ASN A 116 -15.51 19.66 18.71
C ASN A 116 -14.53 18.93 17.76
N LEU A 117 -15.01 18.01 16.93
CA LEU A 117 -14.14 17.33 15.99
C LEU A 117 -13.73 18.29 14.86
N SER A 118 -12.41 18.51 14.73
CA SER A 118 -11.87 19.33 13.65
C SER A 118 -12.12 18.70 12.27
N PRO A 119 -12.20 19.48 11.20
CA PRO A 119 -12.27 18.96 9.84
C PRO A 119 -11.07 18.05 9.53
N ILE A 120 -11.30 17.03 8.73
CA ILE A 120 -10.25 16.13 8.29
C ILE A 120 -9.19 16.87 7.47
N LEU A 121 -7.91 16.60 7.75
CA LEU A 121 -6.80 17.12 6.97
C LEU A 121 -6.55 16.21 5.76
N GLY A 122 -6.77 16.77 4.56
CA GLY A 122 -6.48 16.08 3.31
C GLY A 122 -4.98 15.99 3.03
N SER A 123 -4.58 15.01 2.23
CA SER A 123 -3.23 14.96 1.67
C SER A 123 -3.11 15.97 0.54
N PRO A 124 -2.06 16.80 0.49
CA PRO A 124 -1.85 17.73 -0.61
C PRO A 124 -1.52 17.01 -1.92
N GLN A 125 -1.07 15.76 -1.85
CA GLN A 125 -0.71 14.94 -2.99
C GLN A 125 -1.56 13.67 -2.99
N THR A 126 -2.28 13.43 -4.09
CA THR A 126 -3.21 12.29 -4.26
C THR A 126 -2.68 11.20 -5.20
N MET A 127 -1.61 11.50 -5.94
CA MET A 127 -0.86 10.57 -6.80
C MET A 127 0.62 10.64 -6.45
N TYR A 128 1.37 9.58 -6.75
CA TYR A 128 2.84 9.52 -6.59
C TYR A 128 3.34 9.79 -5.15
N TYR A 129 2.50 9.52 -4.15
CA TYR A 129 2.80 9.83 -2.75
C TYR A 129 3.44 8.67 -1.98
N ARG A 130 3.42 7.46 -2.55
CA ARG A 130 3.96 6.29 -1.86
C ARG A 130 5.45 6.18 -2.04
N ASN A 131 6.12 5.90 -0.94
CA ASN A 131 7.55 5.64 -0.91
C ASN A 131 7.91 4.14 -0.88
N LYS A 132 6.93 3.25 -0.97
CA LYS A 132 7.15 1.79 -1.06
C LYS A 132 6.05 1.12 -1.85
N LEU A 133 6.43 0.32 -2.83
CA LEU A 133 5.58 -0.66 -3.50
C LEU A 133 6.28 -2.02 -3.54
N GLU A 134 5.48 -3.06 -3.47
CA GLU A 134 5.92 -4.45 -3.59
C GLU A 134 5.11 -5.12 -4.69
N TYR A 135 5.81 -5.59 -5.73
CA TYR A 135 5.21 -6.25 -6.87
C TYR A 135 5.53 -7.73 -6.85
N THR A 136 4.59 -8.55 -7.25
CA THR A 136 4.71 -10.00 -7.29
C THR A 136 4.94 -10.50 -8.71
N PHE A 137 5.91 -11.39 -8.89
CA PHE A 137 6.07 -12.20 -10.08
C PHE A 137 5.13 -13.41 -9.99
N SER A 138 4.37 -13.70 -11.02
CA SER A 138 3.49 -14.87 -11.07
C SER A 138 3.41 -15.45 -12.47
N ASP A 139 3.40 -16.79 -12.57
CA ASP A 139 3.09 -17.53 -13.78
C ASP A 139 1.58 -17.62 -14.07
N LYS A 140 0.75 -16.98 -13.23
CA LYS A 140 -0.72 -16.96 -13.30
C LYS A 140 -1.24 -15.53 -13.52
N ARG A 141 -0.93 -14.96 -14.68
CA ARG A 141 -1.46 -13.65 -15.08
C ARG A 141 -2.98 -13.65 -15.04
N TRP A 142 -3.54 -12.63 -14.41
CA TRP A 142 -4.96 -12.30 -14.56
C TRP A 142 -5.20 -11.67 -15.93
N LEU A 143 -6.17 -12.18 -16.65
CA LEU A 143 -6.61 -11.66 -17.96
C LEU A 143 -7.91 -10.91 -17.78
N THR A 144 -8.00 -9.72 -18.36
CA THR A 144 -9.25 -8.98 -18.50
C THR A 144 -10.13 -9.67 -19.56
N ILE A 145 -11.42 -9.31 -19.60
CA ILE A 145 -12.34 -9.84 -20.62
C ILE A 145 -11.84 -9.48 -22.03
N GLU A 146 -11.39 -8.23 -22.20
CA GLU A 146 -10.84 -7.74 -23.46
C GLU A 146 -9.60 -8.53 -23.91
N GLU A 147 -8.68 -8.82 -22.99
CA GLU A 147 -7.48 -9.63 -23.27
C GLU A 147 -7.86 -11.09 -23.61
N MET A 148 -8.88 -11.64 -22.95
CA MET A 148 -9.37 -12.99 -23.24
C MET A 148 -9.99 -13.11 -24.65
N GLU A 149 -10.64 -12.05 -25.12
CA GLU A 149 -11.28 -11.99 -26.44
C GLU A 149 -10.28 -11.70 -27.56
N ASN A 150 -9.30 -10.81 -27.31
CA ASN A 150 -8.39 -10.31 -28.35
C ASN A 150 -7.05 -11.08 -28.41
N GLU A 151 -6.60 -11.73 -27.33
CA GLU A 151 -5.35 -12.49 -27.35
C GLU A 151 -5.58 -13.97 -27.70
N PRO A 152 -4.79 -14.57 -28.63
CA PRO A 152 -4.86 -15.99 -28.91
C PRO A 152 -4.60 -16.81 -27.64
N LYS A 153 -5.29 -17.93 -27.50
CA LYS A 153 -5.06 -18.83 -26.33
C LYS A 153 -3.70 -19.52 -26.40
N GLU A 154 -3.30 -19.91 -27.60
CA GLU A 154 -2.03 -20.59 -27.85
C GLU A 154 -0.87 -19.60 -27.87
N GLY A 155 0.20 -19.89 -27.15
CA GLY A 155 1.37 -19.01 -27.03
C GLY A 155 1.19 -17.76 -26.16
N ARG A 156 0.03 -17.63 -25.48
CA ARG A 156 -0.26 -16.47 -24.61
C ARG A 156 0.73 -16.37 -23.47
N GLN A 157 1.29 -15.16 -23.28
CA GLN A 157 2.19 -14.89 -22.16
C GLN A 157 1.42 -14.85 -20.82
N MET A 158 1.71 -15.80 -19.95
CA MET A 158 1.06 -15.94 -18.65
C MET A 158 1.90 -15.43 -17.47
N ASN A 159 3.12 -14.97 -17.71
CA ASN A 159 3.95 -14.32 -16.69
C ASN A 159 3.49 -12.89 -16.47
N ALA A 160 3.30 -12.52 -15.21
CA ALA A 160 2.88 -11.18 -14.77
C ALA A 160 3.82 -10.64 -13.70
N LEU A 161 4.04 -9.33 -13.72
CA LEU A 161 4.71 -8.60 -12.63
C LEU A 161 3.83 -7.42 -12.21
N GLY A 162 3.18 -7.56 -11.06
CA GLY A 162 2.21 -6.56 -10.61
C GLY A 162 1.59 -6.87 -9.26
N PHE A 163 0.27 -6.67 -9.14
CA PHE A 163 -0.46 -6.83 -7.89
C PHE A 163 -1.47 -7.95 -7.95
N HIS A 164 -1.69 -8.60 -6.81
CA HIS A 164 -2.74 -9.62 -6.67
C HIS A 164 -4.13 -9.05 -6.94
N ILE A 165 -4.97 -9.88 -7.56
CA ILE A 165 -6.41 -9.61 -7.67
C ILE A 165 -7.03 -9.77 -6.28
N PRO A 166 -7.96 -8.89 -5.87
CA PRO A 166 -8.64 -9.01 -4.58
C PRO A 166 -9.24 -10.40 -4.37
N GLN A 167 -8.97 -10.99 -3.20
CA GLN A 167 -9.43 -12.34 -2.80
C GLN A 167 -8.82 -13.52 -3.58
N LEU A 168 -7.90 -13.28 -4.51
CA LEU A 168 -7.20 -14.32 -5.27
C LEU A 168 -5.70 -14.24 -5.01
N PHE A 169 -5.21 -15.09 -4.12
CA PHE A 169 -3.79 -15.09 -3.72
C PHE A 169 -2.82 -15.59 -4.80
N ASP A 170 -3.31 -16.32 -5.79
CA ASP A 170 -2.52 -16.94 -6.86
C ASP A 170 -2.67 -16.25 -8.23
N ARG A 171 -3.35 -15.10 -8.29
CA ARG A 171 -3.58 -14.38 -9.53
C ARG A 171 -3.01 -12.98 -9.44
N VAL A 172 -2.18 -12.62 -10.40
CA VAL A 172 -1.52 -11.32 -10.47
C VAL A 172 -1.95 -10.58 -11.74
N LEU A 173 -2.42 -9.35 -11.55
CA LEU A 173 -2.64 -8.43 -12.66
C LEU A 173 -1.29 -7.88 -13.12
N ASP A 174 -1.03 -7.97 -14.41
CA ASP A 174 0.15 -7.41 -15.02
C ASP A 174 -0.01 -5.89 -15.16
N ILE A 175 0.70 -5.14 -14.33
CA ILE A 175 0.54 -3.69 -14.24
C ILE A 175 1.31 -2.99 -15.36
N LYS A 176 0.66 -2.12 -16.12
CA LYS A 176 1.33 -1.25 -17.10
C LYS A 176 1.89 -0.01 -16.41
N ASN A 177 1.03 0.77 -15.73
CA ASN A 177 1.44 1.93 -14.94
C ASN A 177 0.82 1.90 -13.55
N CYS A 178 1.57 2.31 -12.53
CA CYS A 178 1.07 2.56 -11.19
C CYS A 178 1.33 4.03 -10.83
N TYR A 179 0.26 4.73 -10.47
CA TYR A 179 0.29 6.16 -10.13
C TYR A 179 0.48 6.41 -8.63
N LEU A 180 0.82 5.39 -7.86
CA LEU A 180 1.05 5.54 -6.42
C LEU A 180 2.48 5.92 -6.08
N GLN A 181 3.46 5.48 -6.87
CA GLN A 181 4.88 5.77 -6.69
C GLN A 181 5.41 6.50 -7.92
N PRO A 182 6.28 7.53 -7.77
CA PRO A 182 6.85 8.25 -8.91
C PRO A 182 7.76 7.37 -9.76
N ASP A 183 8.06 7.81 -10.98
CA ASP A 183 9.12 7.21 -11.77
C ASP A 183 10.51 7.54 -11.15
N PRO A 184 11.48 6.62 -11.33
CA PRO A 184 11.52 5.52 -12.30
C PRO A 184 10.89 4.19 -11.84
N SER A 185 9.98 4.15 -10.83
CA SER A 185 9.40 2.90 -10.32
C SER A 185 8.77 2.02 -11.42
N ASN A 186 7.96 2.61 -12.31
CA ASN A 186 7.36 1.89 -13.43
C ASN A 186 8.43 1.43 -14.43
N ASN A 187 9.40 2.28 -14.75
CA ASN A 187 10.48 1.96 -15.69
C ASN A 187 11.33 0.80 -15.18
N ILE A 188 11.70 0.81 -13.90
CA ILE A 188 12.46 -0.28 -13.26
C ILE A 188 11.69 -1.59 -13.36
N ARG A 189 10.42 -1.60 -12.94
CA ARG A 189 9.57 -2.79 -12.98
C ARG A 189 9.42 -3.35 -14.39
N LEU A 190 9.15 -2.49 -15.38
CA LEU A 190 8.96 -2.90 -16.78
C LEU A 190 10.26 -3.40 -17.41
N ALA A 191 11.39 -2.76 -17.14
CA ALA A 191 12.70 -3.21 -17.62
C ALA A 191 13.04 -4.61 -17.07
N ILE A 192 12.86 -4.83 -15.75
CA ILE A 192 13.08 -6.12 -15.12
C ILE A 192 12.15 -7.19 -15.71
N LYS A 193 10.86 -6.88 -15.90
CA LYS A 193 9.91 -7.79 -16.53
C LYS A 193 10.38 -8.19 -17.95
N ASN A 194 10.71 -7.20 -18.78
CA ASN A 194 11.14 -7.43 -20.16
C ASN A 194 12.42 -8.27 -20.22
N PHE A 195 13.38 -7.98 -19.34
CA PHE A 195 14.60 -8.75 -19.21
C PHE A 195 14.34 -10.22 -18.88
N THR A 196 13.51 -10.49 -17.86
CA THR A 196 13.21 -11.85 -17.39
C THR A 196 12.38 -12.65 -18.38
N ILE A 197 11.46 -12.02 -19.12
CA ILE A 197 10.73 -12.66 -20.22
C ILE A 197 11.69 -13.04 -21.37
N LYS A 198 12.58 -12.12 -21.77
CA LYS A 198 13.58 -12.38 -22.83
C LYS A 198 14.52 -13.54 -22.46
N LYS A 199 14.83 -13.69 -21.17
CA LYS A 199 15.66 -14.81 -20.64
C LYS A 199 14.87 -16.08 -20.39
N SER A 200 13.54 -16.06 -20.56
CA SER A 200 12.64 -17.19 -20.27
C SER A 200 12.79 -17.71 -18.82
N TRP A 201 13.01 -16.80 -17.86
CA TRP A 201 13.12 -17.18 -16.46
C TRP A 201 11.76 -17.48 -15.85
N SER A 202 11.70 -18.47 -14.96
CA SER A 202 10.47 -18.91 -14.33
C SER A 202 10.00 -17.92 -13.28
N TYR A 203 8.70 -17.61 -13.34
CA TYR A 203 7.98 -16.80 -12.33
C TYR A 203 7.36 -17.72 -11.30
N TYR A 204 7.25 -17.23 -10.07
CA TYR A 204 6.76 -18.03 -8.94
C TYR A 204 5.29 -18.41 -9.08
N ASN A 205 5.00 -19.67 -8.79
CA ASN A 205 3.66 -20.21 -8.69
C ASN A 205 3.28 -20.38 -7.21
N ALA A 206 2.34 -19.59 -6.73
CA ALA A 206 1.93 -19.61 -5.32
C ALA A 206 1.20 -20.89 -4.89
N ARG A 207 0.83 -21.80 -5.81
CA ARG A 207 0.20 -23.09 -5.50
C ARG A 207 1.17 -24.25 -5.47
N THR A 208 2.11 -24.29 -6.40
CA THR A 208 3.12 -25.37 -6.49
C THR A 208 4.40 -25.00 -5.74
N HIS A 209 4.59 -23.71 -5.42
CA HIS A 209 5.80 -23.17 -4.80
C HIS A 209 7.05 -23.33 -5.66
N GLU A 210 6.87 -23.32 -6.97
CA GLU A 210 7.93 -23.43 -7.98
C GLU A 210 8.12 -22.10 -8.70
N GLY A 211 9.29 -21.91 -9.30
CA GLY A 211 9.67 -20.70 -10.02
C GLY A 211 10.72 -19.87 -9.28
N PHE A 212 11.59 -19.19 -10.04
CA PHE A 212 12.78 -18.51 -9.53
C PHE A 212 12.48 -17.11 -8.98
N LEU A 213 11.67 -16.30 -9.71
CA LEU A 213 11.39 -14.91 -9.39
C LEU A 213 10.14 -14.81 -8.53
N ARG A 214 10.22 -14.15 -7.36
CA ARG A 214 9.10 -14.01 -6.42
C ARG A 214 8.53 -12.60 -6.37
N ASN A 215 9.30 -11.65 -5.83
CA ASN A 215 8.85 -10.29 -5.60
C ASN A 215 9.93 -9.27 -5.95
N ILE A 216 9.53 -8.05 -6.18
CA ILE A 216 10.38 -6.87 -6.18
C ILE A 216 9.80 -5.82 -5.24
N VAL A 217 10.62 -5.33 -4.31
CA VAL A 217 10.27 -4.18 -3.47
C VAL A 217 11.02 -2.98 -3.99
N ILE A 218 10.27 -1.91 -4.29
CA ILE A 218 10.81 -0.62 -4.73
C ILE A 218 10.51 0.40 -3.64
N ARG A 219 11.55 1.03 -3.11
CA ARG A 219 11.43 2.15 -2.15
C ARG A 219 12.10 3.39 -2.72
N ASN A 220 11.55 4.55 -2.34
CA ASN A 220 12.17 5.84 -2.63
C ASN A 220 12.03 6.80 -1.45
N THR A 221 12.81 7.87 -1.46
CA THR A 221 12.68 9.00 -0.54
C THR A 221 12.19 10.24 -1.27
N GLN A 222 11.79 11.26 -0.51
CA GLN A 222 11.43 12.56 -1.07
C GLN A 222 12.62 13.24 -1.77
N ASP A 223 13.85 12.94 -1.34
CA ASP A 223 15.10 13.47 -1.91
C ASP A 223 15.60 12.67 -3.11
N GLY A 224 14.80 11.74 -3.64
CA GLY A 224 15.11 11.01 -4.88
C GLY A 224 16.09 9.84 -4.74
N GLN A 225 16.31 9.32 -3.55
CA GLN A 225 17.06 8.07 -3.36
C GLN A 225 16.17 6.86 -3.67
N TRP A 226 16.76 5.79 -4.22
CA TRP A 226 16.05 4.58 -4.63
C TRP A 226 16.67 3.33 -4.03
N MET A 227 15.82 2.44 -3.52
CA MET A 227 16.21 1.10 -3.06
C MET A 227 15.38 0.06 -3.79
N ILE A 228 16.07 -0.93 -4.32
CA ILE A 228 15.47 -2.09 -4.98
C ILE A 228 15.88 -3.34 -4.21
N ILE A 229 14.89 -4.19 -3.90
CA ILE A 229 15.10 -5.49 -3.28
C ILE A 229 14.46 -6.54 -4.18
N MET A 230 15.30 -7.35 -4.82
CA MET A 230 14.84 -8.52 -5.57
C MET A 230 14.64 -9.69 -4.62
N VAL A 231 13.55 -10.43 -4.77
CA VAL A 231 13.29 -11.64 -3.99
C VAL A 231 13.28 -12.85 -4.92
N PHE A 232 14.20 -13.77 -4.67
CA PHE A 232 14.34 -15.03 -5.40
C PHE A 232 13.82 -16.18 -4.54
N ALA A 233 13.23 -17.21 -5.16
CA ALA A 233 12.69 -18.36 -4.44
C ALA A 233 13.77 -19.34 -3.97
N TYR A 234 14.90 -19.40 -4.68
CA TYR A 234 16.02 -20.26 -4.36
C TYR A 234 17.32 -19.65 -4.88
N LYS A 235 18.45 -20.17 -4.38
CA LYS A 235 19.78 -19.71 -4.77
C LYS A 235 20.17 -20.24 -6.15
N GLU A 236 20.47 -19.33 -7.07
CA GLU A 236 21.05 -19.61 -8.40
C GLU A 236 22.02 -18.46 -8.76
N ASP A 237 23.26 -18.60 -8.35
CA ASP A 237 24.26 -17.52 -8.31
C ASP A 237 24.45 -16.81 -9.66
N GLU A 238 24.47 -17.55 -10.78
CA GLU A 238 24.64 -16.96 -12.12
C GLU A 238 23.45 -16.08 -12.52
N LYS A 239 22.22 -16.55 -12.30
CA LYS A 239 21.02 -15.76 -12.61
C LYS A 239 20.86 -14.57 -11.68
N ILE A 240 21.15 -14.75 -10.38
CA ILE A 240 21.15 -13.65 -9.42
C ILE A 240 22.14 -12.58 -9.88
N LYS A 241 23.39 -12.98 -10.17
CA LYS A 241 24.41 -12.05 -10.66
C LYS A 241 23.96 -11.32 -11.93
N GLU A 242 23.44 -12.05 -12.91
CA GLU A 242 22.98 -11.46 -14.18
C GLU A 242 21.85 -10.44 -13.98
N MET A 243 20.87 -10.74 -13.10
CA MET A 243 19.79 -9.81 -12.75
C MET A 243 20.32 -8.57 -12.06
N MET A 244 21.14 -8.76 -11.04
CA MET A 244 21.61 -7.64 -10.21
C MET A 244 22.55 -6.73 -11.00
N ASP A 245 23.40 -7.29 -11.87
CA ASP A 245 24.26 -6.53 -12.77
C ASP A 245 23.44 -5.78 -13.84
N PHE A 246 22.38 -6.40 -14.39
CA PHE A 246 21.45 -5.74 -15.30
C PHE A 246 20.81 -4.51 -14.64
N ILE A 247 20.24 -4.68 -13.43
CA ILE A 247 19.61 -3.56 -12.72
C ILE A 247 20.64 -2.46 -12.41
N ALA A 248 21.83 -2.83 -11.94
CA ALA A 248 22.88 -1.89 -11.58
C ALA A 248 23.41 -1.08 -12.77
N SER A 249 23.38 -1.65 -13.98
CA SER A 249 23.84 -0.99 -15.22
C SER A 249 22.74 -0.13 -15.85
N GLU A 250 21.49 -0.62 -15.86
CA GLU A 250 20.36 0.06 -16.48
C GLU A 250 19.89 1.27 -15.65
N PHE A 251 20.02 1.18 -14.32
CA PHE A 251 19.59 2.22 -13.37
C PHE A 251 20.74 2.61 -12.43
N PRO A 252 21.74 3.34 -12.93
CA PRO A 252 22.92 3.73 -12.13
C PRO A 252 22.59 4.65 -10.94
N GLU A 253 21.45 5.32 -10.97
CA GLU A 253 20.94 6.20 -9.89
C GLU A 253 20.43 5.46 -8.66
N ILE A 254 20.30 4.13 -8.71
CA ILE A 254 19.88 3.34 -7.54
C ILE A 254 20.91 3.47 -6.42
N THR A 255 20.44 4.00 -5.28
CA THR A 255 21.25 4.21 -4.07
C THR A 255 21.53 2.91 -3.33
N SER A 256 20.56 1.99 -3.33
CA SER A 256 20.63 0.72 -2.60
C SER A 256 20.05 -0.40 -3.46
N LEU A 257 20.89 -1.32 -3.92
CA LEU A 257 20.47 -2.50 -4.66
C LEU A 257 20.75 -3.74 -3.82
N MET A 258 19.69 -4.49 -3.51
CA MET A 258 19.73 -5.59 -2.57
C MET A 258 18.94 -6.79 -3.11
N TYR A 259 19.17 -7.96 -2.53
CA TYR A 259 18.35 -9.13 -2.82
C TYR A 259 18.15 -10.02 -1.59
N VAL A 260 17.14 -10.89 -1.67
CA VAL A 260 16.78 -11.88 -0.65
C VAL A 260 16.55 -13.22 -1.36
N ILE A 261 16.98 -14.30 -0.74
CA ILE A 261 16.60 -15.66 -1.12
C ILE A 261 15.55 -16.11 -0.11
N ASN A 262 14.28 -16.22 -0.54
CA ASN A 262 13.17 -16.62 0.29
C ASN A 262 12.64 -17.99 -0.14
N GLU A 263 13.16 -19.04 0.47
CA GLU A 263 12.77 -20.44 0.21
C GLU A 263 11.46 -20.83 0.95
N LYS A 264 10.91 -19.93 1.76
CA LYS A 264 9.65 -20.18 2.50
C LYS A 264 8.44 -20.07 1.58
N HIS A 265 7.31 -20.60 2.04
CA HIS A 265 6.06 -20.56 1.28
C HIS A 265 5.24 -19.26 1.52
N ASN A 266 5.77 -18.31 2.28
CA ASN A 266 5.18 -16.99 2.50
C ASN A 266 6.10 -15.87 2.01
N ASP A 267 5.56 -14.65 1.89
CA ASP A 267 6.29 -13.48 1.38
C ASP A 267 6.93 -12.62 2.48
N THR A 268 6.98 -13.10 3.74
CA THR A 268 7.57 -12.37 4.86
C THR A 268 9.09 -12.27 4.69
N LEU A 269 9.61 -11.04 4.72
CA LEU A 269 11.04 -10.74 4.66
C LEU A 269 11.65 -10.44 6.03
N ALA A 270 10.85 -10.30 7.09
CA ALA A 270 11.30 -9.84 8.40
C ALA A 270 12.34 -10.76 9.07
N ASP A 271 12.36 -12.03 8.72
CA ASP A 271 13.26 -13.07 9.23
C ASP A 271 14.21 -13.62 8.15
N GLN A 272 14.38 -12.88 7.06
CA GLN A 272 15.27 -13.22 5.95
C GLN A 272 16.52 -12.34 5.99
N GLU A 273 17.64 -12.91 5.53
CA GLU A 273 18.85 -12.14 5.30
C GLU A 273 18.71 -11.30 4.03
N VAL A 274 18.93 -9.99 4.16
CA VAL A 274 18.92 -9.06 3.02
C VAL A 274 20.36 -8.78 2.64
N LEU A 275 20.74 -9.20 1.44
CA LEU A 275 22.11 -9.13 0.93
C LEU A 275 22.29 -7.88 0.06
N LEU A 276 23.31 -7.08 0.39
CA LEU A 276 23.65 -5.90 -0.38
C LEU A 276 24.43 -6.28 -1.63
N TRP A 277 23.98 -5.81 -2.81
CA TRP A 277 24.68 -5.96 -4.07
C TRP A 277 25.50 -4.74 -4.45
N LYS A 278 24.89 -3.54 -4.36
CA LYS A 278 25.52 -2.26 -4.71
C LYS A 278 24.99 -1.12 -3.83
N GLY A 279 25.85 -0.17 -3.51
CA GLY A 279 25.50 1.04 -2.76
C GLY A 279 25.54 0.86 -1.25
N VAL A 280 24.53 1.36 -0.52
CA VAL A 280 24.42 1.31 0.94
C VAL A 280 23.17 0.54 1.36
N PRO A 281 23.16 -0.12 2.55
CA PRO A 281 22.05 -0.96 2.97
C PRO A 281 20.86 -0.18 3.56
N TYR A 282 20.66 1.09 3.18
CA TYR A 282 19.58 1.95 3.68
C TYR A 282 19.34 3.12 2.73
N LEU A 283 18.18 3.76 2.90
CA LEU A 283 17.90 5.10 2.37
C LEU A 283 17.93 6.12 3.52
N THR A 284 18.13 7.39 3.17
CA THR A 284 18.04 8.50 4.10
C THR A 284 16.85 9.38 3.77
N GLU A 285 15.86 9.43 4.65
CA GLU A 285 14.66 10.26 4.51
C GLU A 285 14.76 11.47 5.41
N THR A 286 14.35 12.64 4.89
CA THR A 286 14.37 13.91 5.63
C THR A 286 12.94 14.34 5.95
N MET A 287 12.68 14.76 7.20
CA MET A 287 11.40 15.29 7.65
C MET A 287 11.58 16.67 8.28
N GLN A 288 10.69 17.60 7.97
CA GLN A 288 10.71 18.93 8.60
C GLN A 288 10.50 18.83 10.10
N ALA A 289 11.12 19.76 10.85
CA ALA A 289 10.83 19.91 12.27
C ALA A 289 9.41 20.44 12.51
N PRO A 290 8.81 20.19 13.71
CA PRO A 290 7.45 20.67 14.02
C PRO A 290 7.32 22.20 14.03
N HIS A 291 8.39 22.93 14.32
CA HIS A 291 8.40 24.40 14.30
C HIS A 291 9.15 24.95 13.10
N THR A 292 8.65 26.05 12.56
CA THR A 292 9.29 26.78 11.47
C THR A 292 10.71 27.22 11.88
N GLY A 293 11.69 26.93 11.03
CA GLY A 293 13.09 27.23 11.29
C GLY A 293 13.83 26.21 12.16
N GLY A 294 13.14 25.17 12.63
CA GLY A 294 13.79 24.04 13.32
C GLY A 294 14.67 23.22 12.36
N LYS A 295 15.69 22.58 12.90
CA LYS A 295 16.56 21.68 12.12
C LYS A 295 15.76 20.49 11.63
N PRO A 296 15.74 20.18 10.30
CA PRO A 296 15.12 18.98 9.80
C PRO A 296 15.66 17.71 10.45
N LEU A 297 14.81 16.73 10.61
CA LEU A 297 15.16 15.41 11.13
C LEU A 297 15.57 14.49 9.98
N THR A 298 16.57 13.69 10.22
CA THR A 298 17.07 12.69 9.26
C THR A 298 16.82 11.30 9.79
N PHE A 299 16.26 10.43 8.95
CA PHE A 299 15.96 9.05 9.30
C PHE A 299 16.63 8.08 8.33
N ARG A 300 17.35 7.13 8.88
CA ARG A 300 17.80 5.95 8.16
C ARG A 300 16.65 4.95 8.04
N VAL A 301 16.35 4.52 6.83
CA VAL A 301 15.28 3.57 6.51
C VAL A 301 15.89 2.32 5.88
N GLY A 302 15.96 1.25 6.64
CA GLY A 302 16.46 -0.05 6.19
C GLY A 302 15.49 -0.77 5.23
N PRO A 303 15.92 -1.88 4.61
CA PRO A 303 15.14 -2.62 3.63
C PRO A 303 13.83 -3.17 4.18
N ILE A 304 13.82 -3.64 5.43
CA ILE A 304 12.64 -4.21 6.10
C ILE A 304 12.03 -3.25 7.12
N SER A 305 12.66 -2.09 7.40
CA SER A 305 12.18 -1.12 8.39
C SER A 305 10.84 -0.55 7.99
N PHE A 306 9.93 -0.41 8.96
CA PHE A 306 8.70 0.33 8.75
C PHE A 306 9.00 1.84 8.68
N TYR A 307 8.47 2.49 7.67
CA TYR A 307 8.37 3.93 7.55
C TYR A 307 7.02 4.27 6.91
N GLN A 308 6.39 5.39 7.31
CA GLN A 308 5.09 5.79 6.77
C GLN A 308 5.13 5.90 5.24
N THR A 309 4.20 5.22 4.57
CA THR A 309 4.24 5.09 3.10
C THR A 309 3.87 6.36 2.34
N ASN A 310 3.31 7.36 3.02
CA ASN A 310 3.15 8.72 2.53
C ASN A 310 3.94 9.65 3.45
N PRO A 311 5.24 9.91 3.18
CA PRO A 311 6.10 10.68 4.08
C PRO A 311 5.66 12.12 4.27
N LEU A 312 5.10 12.75 3.23
CA LEU A 312 4.57 14.11 3.34
C LEU A 312 3.36 14.17 4.29
N GLN A 313 2.42 13.24 4.16
CA GLN A 313 1.26 13.18 5.06
C GLN A 313 1.65 12.73 6.48
N ALA A 314 2.71 11.93 6.63
CA ALA A 314 3.24 11.57 7.93
C ALA A 314 3.72 12.79 8.72
N TYR A 315 4.38 13.74 8.05
CA TYR A 315 4.74 15.01 8.67
C TYR A 315 3.52 15.75 9.22
N PHE A 316 2.46 15.91 8.41
CA PHE A 316 1.23 16.57 8.86
C PHE A 316 0.54 15.83 10.00
N LEU A 317 0.54 14.50 9.99
CA LEU A 317 0.02 13.68 11.08
C LEU A 317 0.79 13.93 12.38
N TYR A 318 2.12 13.89 12.32
CA TYR A 318 2.97 14.10 13.49
C TYR A 318 2.91 15.53 13.99
N LYS A 319 2.89 16.51 13.08
CA LYS A 319 2.73 17.94 13.42
C LYS A 319 1.41 18.20 14.12
N THR A 320 0.31 17.63 13.63
CA THR A 320 -1.01 17.77 14.24
C THR A 320 -1.03 17.19 15.65
N ALA A 321 -0.49 15.98 15.84
CA ALA A 321 -0.37 15.37 17.16
C ALA A 321 0.51 16.20 18.11
N PHE A 322 1.61 16.73 17.61
CA PHE A 322 2.52 17.61 18.35
C PHE A 322 1.80 18.91 18.80
N ASP A 323 1.09 19.58 17.88
CA ASP A 323 0.38 20.83 18.18
C ASP A 323 -0.73 20.62 19.20
N LEU A 324 -1.50 19.53 19.08
CA LEU A 324 -2.56 19.19 20.03
C LEU A 324 -2.03 18.76 21.39
N ALA A 325 -0.82 18.22 21.48
CA ALA A 325 -0.21 17.84 22.75
C ALA A 325 0.17 19.05 23.62
N GLY A 326 0.46 20.21 23.01
CA GLY A 326 0.76 21.46 23.72
C GLY A 326 1.97 21.35 24.65
N PHE A 327 3.04 20.74 24.20
CA PHE A 327 4.25 20.51 25.01
C PHE A 327 4.85 21.80 25.58
N THR A 328 5.25 21.75 26.85
CA THR A 328 5.86 22.85 27.61
C THR A 328 7.34 22.66 27.89
N GLY A 329 7.91 21.52 27.47
CA GLY A 329 9.29 21.12 27.76
C GLY A 329 9.47 20.39 29.11
N LYS A 330 8.38 20.14 29.85
CA LYS A 330 8.40 19.48 31.17
C LYS A 330 7.93 18.04 31.15
N GLU A 331 7.30 17.61 30.07
CA GLU A 331 6.63 16.32 29.94
C GLU A 331 7.66 15.17 29.79
N ILE A 332 7.23 13.99 30.26
CA ILE A 332 7.82 12.70 29.89
C ILE A 332 6.82 12.06 28.92
N VAL A 333 7.26 11.82 27.69
CA VAL A 333 6.42 11.25 26.62
C VAL A 333 6.84 9.83 26.34
N TYR A 334 5.87 8.94 26.24
CA TYR A 334 6.03 7.56 25.82
C TYR A 334 5.48 7.38 24.40
N ASP A 335 6.34 6.96 23.48
CA ASP A 335 5.98 6.55 22.13
C ASP A 335 5.88 5.03 22.13
N LEU A 336 4.65 4.51 22.23
CA LEU A 336 4.38 3.09 22.27
C LEU A 336 4.34 2.54 20.85
N TYR A 337 5.09 1.45 20.61
CA TYR A 337 5.33 0.88 19.28
C TYR A 337 6.11 1.84 18.36
N CYS A 338 7.20 2.39 18.87
CA CYS A 338 7.94 3.49 18.23
C CYS A 338 8.61 3.11 16.89
N GLY A 339 8.71 1.82 16.55
CA GLY A 339 9.37 1.36 15.34
C GLY A 339 10.82 1.89 15.27
N THR A 340 11.15 2.54 14.15
CA THR A 340 12.47 3.19 13.95
C THR A 340 12.60 4.55 14.66
N GLY A 341 11.70 4.87 15.60
CA GLY A 341 11.76 6.04 16.45
C GLY A 341 11.36 7.36 15.77
N THR A 342 10.56 7.34 14.74
CA THR A 342 10.21 8.56 13.99
C THR A 342 9.46 9.58 14.82
N ILE A 343 8.40 9.18 15.55
CA ILE A 343 7.64 10.09 16.42
C ILE A 343 8.49 10.45 17.64
N THR A 344 9.19 9.49 18.25
CA THR A 344 10.10 9.74 19.38
C THR A 344 11.08 10.86 19.04
N ASN A 345 11.78 10.77 17.88
CA ASN A 345 12.73 11.79 17.44
C ASN A 345 12.04 13.14 17.16
N PHE A 346 10.81 13.11 16.61
CA PHE A 346 10.05 14.31 16.27
C PHE A 346 9.68 15.14 17.50
N VAL A 347 9.39 14.50 18.64
CA VAL A 347 8.98 15.18 19.87
C VAL A 347 10.12 15.41 20.87
N ALA A 348 11.19 14.61 20.84
CA ALA A 348 12.26 14.61 21.83
C ALA A 348 12.89 15.99 22.11
N PRO A 349 13.13 16.87 21.11
CA PRO A 349 13.71 18.20 21.36
C PRO A 349 12.81 19.15 22.17
N TYR A 350 11.52 18.83 22.33
CA TYR A 350 10.50 19.73 22.87
C TYR A 350 9.90 19.26 24.21
N VAL A 351 10.43 18.17 24.78
CA VAL A 351 9.97 17.57 26.02
C VAL A 351 11.14 17.32 26.96
N LYS A 352 10.86 17.13 28.25
CA LYS A 352 11.91 16.81 29.24
C LYS A 352 12.55 15.45 28.93
N LYS A 353 11.75 14.47 28.46
CA LYS A 353 12.22 13.13 28.11
C LYS A 353 11.23 12.47 27.14
N ALA A 354 11.73 11.90 26.07
CA ALA A 354 10.97 10.98 25.20
C ALA A 354 11.48 9.54 25.40
N VAL A 355 10.56 8.60 25.51
CA VAL A 355 10.84 7.16 25.71
C VAL A 355 10.13 6.37 24.61
N GLY A 356 10.90 5.82 23.67
CA GLY A 356 10.38 4.89 22.66
C GLY A 356 10.31 3.47 23.23
N VAL A 357 9.19 2.79 23.01
CA VAL A 357 8.97 1.39 23.39
C VAL A 357 8.67 0.58 22.14
N GLU A 358 9.48 -0.41 21.85
CA GLU A 358 9.36 -1.28 20.67
C GLU A 358 9.75 -2.71 21.03
N TYR A 359 9.09 -3.69 20.43
CA TYR A 359 9.34 -5.11 20.66
C TYR A 359 10.40 -5.67 19.70
N VAL A 360 10.50 -5.13 18.47
CA VAL A 360 11.38 -5.65 17.42
C VAL A 360 12.80 -5.14 17.60
N PRO A 361 13.80 -6.02 17.92
CA PRO A 361 15.17 -5.59 18.21
C PRO A 361 15.82 -4.77 17.08
N SER A 362 15.66 -5.17 15.82
CA SER A 362 16.22 -4.45 14.67
C SER A 362 15.64 -3.05 14.51
N ALA A 363 14.36 -2.85 14.82
CA ALA A 363 13.76 -1.51 14.82
C ALA A 363 14.30 -0.62 15.93
N ILE A 364 14.62 -1.19 17.11
CA ILE A 364 15.27 -0.45 18.22
C ILE A 364 16.66 0.00 17.80
N GLU A 365 17.44 -0.84 17.12
CA GLU A 365 18.77 -0.45 16.64
C GLU A 365 18.67 0.69 15.61
N ASP A 366 17.73 0.61 14.67
CA ASP A 366 17.44 1.72 13.76
C ASP A 366 17.01 2.99 14.52
N ALA A 367 16.19 2.87 15.57
CA ALA A 367 15.75 4.00 16.39
C ALA A 367 16.92 4.69 17.12
N LYS A 368 17.87 3.92 17.67
CA LYS A 368 19.09 4.45 18.29
C LYS A 368 19.97 5.20 17.28
N ILE A 369 20.17 4.61 16.08
CA ILE A 369 20.92 5.25 15.00
C ILE A 369 20.24 6.58 14.61
N ASN A 370 18.91 6.57 14.46
CA ASN A 370 18.14 7.76 14.11
C ASN A 370 18.23 8.85 15.21
N ALA A 371 18.21 8.46 16.48
CA ALA A 371 18.42 9.40 17.57
C ALA A 371 19.81 10.06 17.49
N GLN A 372 20.86 9.27 17.25
CA GLN A 372 22.24 9.78 17.10
C GLN A 372 22.37 10.72 15.89
N LEU A 373 21.78 10.37 14.72
CA LEU A 373 21.79 11.22 13.52
C LEU A 373 21.18 12.59 13.78
N ASN A 374 20.18 12.64 14.66
CA ASN A 374 19.48 13.87 15.04
C ASN A 374 20.10 14.59 16.26
N GLY A 375 21.21 14.09 16.80
CA GLY A 375 21.86 14.67 17.96
C GLY A 375 21.07 14.52 19.26
N LEU A 376 20.25 13.48 19.34
CA LEU A 376 19.46 13.11 20.51
C LEU A 376 20.19 11.99 21.28
N THR A 377 20.23 12.07 22.62
CA THR A 377 20.94 11.12 23.49
C THR A 377 19.98 10.45 24.47
#